data_d4d0149d9e817b26857a1522b9fe45fe
#
_entry.id   d4d0149d9e817b26857a1522b9fe45fe
#
_cell.length_a   1.000
_cell.length_b   1.000
_cell.length_c   1.000
_cell.angle_alpha   90.00
_cell.angle_beta   90.00
_cell.angle_gamma   90.00
#
_symmetry.space_group_name_H-M   'P 1'
#
loop_
_entity.id
_entity.type
_entity.pdbx_description
1 polymer ?
#
loop_
_entity_poly.entity_id
_entity_poly.type
_entity_poly.pdbx_seq_one_letter_code
_entity_poly.pdbx_strand_id
1 'polypeptide(L)'
;MASYLRPRRGKKATATSNNIVLKRGEVFFEVPDTGVGTGMGKIKMGDGTTAYGSLPYFNEAIDPSTITGIQNSITQLNNDLIGYGQGHNAIYRGKNLGTITSANLSTFLSDHGITNGTFTDLYLGDYFVIQDGTYNAEWMVAGFNTHMNKGSSNIVTANHIAIIPRTTLFNDKMNSEHVTTGGYKGSYMHTTVMATVTTKLNGVLGTHLLTRDALLSNTVDTTNKSSAYTAWTGASSNWEWVATRCELMTETEVYGAPIFSSSAYDQGEGCMKLPVFNFINHVQFARANFWLRSVTLSTLFCLANGSGGANGYDAGYSYGVRPLALLG
;
A
#
# COMPACT_ATOMS: atom_id res chain seq x y z
N MET A 1 24.34 -22.17 59.17
CA MET A 1 22.85 -22.20 59.11
C MET A 1 22.40 -21.32 57.99
N ALA A 2 21.72 -21.88 56.98
CA ALA A 2 21.18 -21.07 55.89
C ALA A 2 19.95 -20.34 56.44
N SER A 3 20.00 -19.02 56.52
CA SER A 3 18.86 -18.21 56.93
C SER A 3 17.91 -18.09 55.75
N TYR A 4 16.81 -18.78 55.78
CA TYR A 4 15.74 -18.64 54.81
C TYR A 4 15.04 -17.29 55.03
N LEU A 5 15.22 -16.34 54.12
CA LEU A 5 14.42 -15.13 54.05
C LEU A 5 12.96 -15.52 53.75
N ARG A 6 12.10 -15.46 54.75
CA ARG A 6 10.65 -15.61 54.54
C ARG A 6 10.04 -14.24 54.26
N PRO A 7 9.64 -13.97 53.02
CA PRO A 7 9.03 -12.69 52.69
C PRO A 7 7.69 -12.54 53.47
N ARG A 8 7.39 -11.30 53.87
CA ARG A 8 6.13 -10.97 54.53
C ARG A 8 4.96 -11.24 53.61
N ARG A 9 3.90 -11.83 54.15
CA ARG A 9 2.69 -12.13 53.40
C ARG A 9 1.45 -11.86 54.25
N GLY A 10 0.33 -11.50 53.61
CA GLY A 10 -0.93 -11.26 54.32
C GLY A 10 -2.03 -10.82 53.38
N LYS A 11 -3.25 -10.71 53.95
CA LYS A 11 -4.40 -10.21 53.19
C LYS A 11 -4.31 -8.70 53.00
N LYS A 12 -4.76 -8.21 51.83
CA LYS A 12 -4.80 -6.78 51.49
C LYS A 12 -5.60 -5.98 52.54
N ALA A 13 -6.79 -6.43 52.87
CA ALA A 13 -7.64 -5.76 53.83
C ALA A 13 -6.95 -5.57 55.19
N THR A 14 -6.29 -6.62 55.71
CA THR A 14 -5.57 -6.56 57.00
C THR A 14 -4.33 -5.62 56.92
N ALA A 15 -3.59 -5.68 55.83
CA ALA A 15 -2.41 -4.82 55.69
C ALA A 15 -2.78 -3.33 55.54
N THR A 16 -3.90 -3.04 54.86
CA THR A 16 -4.43 -1.68 54.70
C THR A 16 -5.02 -1.14 56.00
N SER A 17 -5.86 -1.95 56.68
CA SER A 17 -6.50 -1.52 57.96
C SER A 17 -5.50 -1.24 59.08
N ASN A 18 -4.38 -1.98 59.10
CA ASN A 18 -3.29 -1.80 60.07
C ASN A 18 -2.32 -0.67 59.66
N ASN A 19 -2.56 0.02 58.57
CA ASN A 19 -1.71 1.08 58.03
C ASN A 19 -0.20 0.74 58.03
N ILE A 20 0.13 -0.48 57.59
CA ILE A 20 1.49 -0.99 57.61
C ILE A 20 2.37 -0.16 56.69
N VAL A 21 3.55 0.25 57.16
CA VAL A 21 4.61 0.81 56.34
C VAL A 21 5.69 -0.25 56.18
N LEU A 22 5.92 -0.69 54.94
CA LEU A 22 6.98 -1.66 54.65
C LEU A 22 8.35 -0.95 54.63
N LYS A 23 9.39 -1.59 55.19
CA LYS A 23 10.73 -1.06 55.14
C LYS A 23 11.21 -0.93 53.69
N ARG A 24 12.15 -0.05 53.42
CA ARG A 24 12.74 0.12 52.07
C ARG A 24 13.31 -1.20 51.56
N GLY A 25 12.78 -1.67 50.40
CA GLY A 25 13.15 -2.95 49.80
C GLY A 25 12.47 -4.17 50.39
N GLU A 26 11.60 -4.01 51.43
CA GLU A 26 10.82 -5.11 51.98
C GLU A 26 9.73 -5.52 50.97
N VAL A 27 9.70 -6.82 50.66
CA VAL A 27 8.70 -7.37 49.71
C VAL A 27 7.54 -7.95 50.50
N PHE A 28 6.30 -7.61 50.10
CA PHE A 28 5.09 -8.13 50.65
C PHE A 28 4.28 -8.87 49.57
N PHE A 29 3.95 -10.13 49.85
CA PHE A 29 3.07 -10.94 49.00
C PHE A 29 1.61 -10.84 49.50
N GLU A 30 0.75 -10.32 48.65
CA GLU A 30 -0.69 -10.32 48.93
C GLU A 30 -1.27 -11.71 48.79
N VAL A 31 -1.98 -12.15 49.82
CA VAL A 31 -2.76 -13.39 49.79
C VAL A 31 -4.23 -13.01 49.54
N PRO A 32 -4.93 -13.68 48.61
CA PRO A 32 -6.35 -13.39 48.34
C PRO A 32 -7.21 -13.41 49.61
N ASP A 33 -8.16 -12.49 49.72
CA ASP A 33 -9.06 -12.37 50.87
C ASP A 33 -10.07 -13.50 50.95
N THR A 34 -10.41 -14.15 49.85
CA THR A 34 -11.35 -15.26 49.74
C THR A 34 -10.84 -16.35 48.81
N GLY A 35 -10.85 -17.59 49.31
CA GLY A 35 -10.79 -18.82 48.48
C GLY A 35 -9.62 -19.06 47.58
N VAL A 36 -9.37 -20.32 47.27
CA VAL A 36 -8.42 -20.76 46.23
C VAL A 36 -9.00 -20.38 44.86
N GLY A 37 -8.49 -19.38 44.24
CA GLY A 37 -8.97 -19.09 42.89
C GLY A 37 -8.42 -17.79 42.29
N THR A 38 -7.86 -17.91 41.10
CA THR A 38 -7.82 -16.91 40.03
C THR A 38 -7.19 -15.53 40.30
N GLY A 39 -6.25 -15.40 41.20
CA GLY A 39 -5.42 -14.22 41.32
C GLY A 39 -4.02 -14.63 41.70
N MET A 40 -3.04 -14.51 40.81
CA MET A 40 -1.64 -14.56 41.20
C MET A 40 -1.41 -13.53 42.32
N GLY A 41 -0.79 -13.92 43.44
CA GLY A 41 -0.48 -13.03 44.55
C GLY A 41 0.16 -11.76 44.06
N LYS A 42 -0.44 -10.63 44.37
CA LYS A 42 0.12 -9.32 44.01
C LYS A 42 1.31 -9.02 44.92
N ILE A 43 2.31 -8.34 44.42
CA ILE A 43 3.54 -8.03 45.14
C ILE A 43 3.67 -6.52 45.28
N LYS A 44 3.94 -6.04 46.49
CA LYS A 44 4.36 -4.66 46.76
C LYS A 44 5.75 -4.62 47.33
N MET A 45 6.50 -3.57 47.02
CA MET A 45 7.84 -3.31 47.58
C MET A 45 7.80 -2.03 48.40
N GLY A 46 8.29 -2.07 49.62
CA GLY A 46 8.34 -0.93 50.51
C GLY A 46 9.38 0.12 50.06
N ASP A 47 9.00 1.38 50.20
CA ASP A 47 9.91 2.53 50.07
C ASP A 47 10.41 3.07 51.40
N GLY A 48 9.87 2.53 52.51
CA GLY A 48 10.22 2.91 53.88
C GLY A 48 9.36 4.03 54.45
N THR A 49 8.46 4.63 53.70
CA THR A 49 7.68 5.81 54.07
C THR A 49 6.22 5.70 53.77
N THR A 50 5.87 5.09 52.64
CA THR A 50 4.49 5.04 52.14
C THR A 50 3.71 3.91 52.83
N ALA A 51 2.49 4.21 53.29
CA ALA A 51 1.56 3.21 53.85
C ALA A 51 1.22 2.18 52.77
N TYR A 52 1.01 0.91 53.19
CA TYR A 52 0.75 -0.22 52.32
C TYR A 52 -0.39 0.04 51.31
N GLY A 53 -1.48 0.66 51.75
CA GLY A 53 -2.61 0.99 50.89
C GLY A 53 -2.27 1.84 49.68
N SER A 54 -1.28 2.72 49.83
CA SER A 54 -0.85 3.69 48.81
C SER A 54 0.37 3.23 48.02
N LEU A 55 1.05 2.14 48.39
CA LEU A 55 2.16 1.59 47.63
C LEU A 55 1.66 0.99 46.32
N PRO A 56 2.31 1.27 45.18
CA PRO A 56 2.00 0.61 43.92
C PRO A 56 2.35 -0.88 43.97
N TYR A 57 1.67 -1.70 43.19
CA TYR A 57 2.09 -3.08 42.98
C TYR A 57 3.32 -3.15 42.06
N PHE A 58 4.21 -4.07 42.39
CA PHE A 58 5.46 -4.26 41.62
C PHE A 58 5.21 -4.69 40.18
N ASN A 59 4.12 -5.41 39.93
CA ASN A 59 3.69 -5.85 38.60
C ASN A 59 2.70 -4.88 37.93
N GLU A 60 2.33 -3.78 38.58
CA GLU A 60 1.57 -2.67 38.02
C GLU A 60 2.48 -1.44 37.75
N ALA A 61 3.80 -1.64 37.81
CA ALA A 61 4.78 -0.57 37.67
C ALA A 61 4.88 0.04 36.27
N ILE A 62 4.15 -0.51 35.30
CA ILE A 62 3.94 0.15 34.02
C ILE A 62 2.53 0.74 34.05
N ASP A 63 2.46 2.05 34.19
CA ASP A 63 1.20 2.78 34.11
C ASP A 63 0.48 2.40 32.80
N PRO A 64 -0.78 1.94 32.86
CA PRO A 64 -1.56 1.64 31.65
C PRO A 64 -1.60 2.79 30.65
N SER A 65 -1.52 4.04 31.10
CA SER A 65 -1.44 5.21 30.22
C SER A 65 -0.13 5.23 29.42
N THR A 66 0.98 4.77 29.99
CA THR A 66 2.27 4.63 29.31
C THR A 66 2.18 3.57 28.21
N ILE A 67 1.54 2.43 28.46
CA ILE A 67 1.32 1.39 27.45
C ILE A 67 0.43 1.93 26.33
N THR A 68 -0.65 2.61 26.67
CA THR A 68 -1.54 3.26 25.68
C THR A 68 -0.79 4.31 24.87
N GLY A 69 0.06 5.12 25.51
CA GLY A 69 0.91 6.10 24.86
C GLY A 69 1.88 5.46 23.86
N ILE A 70 2.53 4.37 24.24
CA ILE A 70 3.42 3.61 23.35
C ILE A 70 2.63 3.01 22.18
N GLN A 71 1.46 2.42 22.43
CA GLN A 71 0.60 1.86 21.38
C GLN A 71 0.15 2.94 20.39
N ASN A 72 -0.24 4.12 20.88
CA ASN A 72 -0.61 5.24 20.02
C ASN A 72 0.58 5.73 19.18
N SER A 73 1.77 5.81 19.79
CA SER A 73 3.00 6.21 19.08
C SER A 73 3.37 5.20 18.00
N ILE A 74 3.25 3.90 18.27
CA ILE A 74 3.47 2.83 17.28
C ILE A 74 2.45 2.95 16.14
N THR A 75 1.19 3.19 16.47
CA THR A 75 0.11 3.37 15.47
C THR A 75 0.40 4.60 14.61
N GLN A 76 0.78 5.72 15.20
CA GLN A 76 1.14 6.93 14.48
C GLN A 76 2.35 6.71 13.56
N LEU A 77 3.41 6.09 14.08
CA LEU A 77 4.60 5.76 13.29
C LEU A 77 4.27 4.84 12.11
N ASN A 78 3.42 3.84 12.32
CA ASN A 78 2.95 2.98 11.24
C ASN A 78 2.16 3.77 10.19
N ASN A 79 1.28 4.68 10.60
CA ASN A 79 0.51 5.52 9.68
C ASN A 79 1.43 6.45 8.87
N ASP A 80 2.42 7.06 9.52
CA ASP A 80 3.41 7.90 8.87
C ASP A 80 4.24 7.10 7.85
N LEU A 81 4.68 5.90 8.21
CA LEU A 81 5.42 5.00 7.31
C LEU A 81 4.55 4.50 6.15
N ILE A 82 3.27 4.23 6.37
CA ILE A 82 2.32 3.85 5.33
C ILE A 82 2.13 5.00 4.34
N GLY A 83 2.02 6.23 4.83
CA GLY A 83 1.92 7.44 4.00
C GLY A 83 3.11 7.62 3.05
N TYR A 84 4.28 7.06 3.39
CA TYR A 84 5.48 7.02 2.53
C TYR A 84 5.65 5.67 1.81
N GLY A 85 4.69 4.75 1.88
CA GLY A 85 4.78 3.42 1.29
C GLY A 85 5.82 2.51 1.97
N GLN A 86 6.21 2.80 3.20
CA GLN A 86 7.29 2.11 3.94
C GLN A 86 6.86 1.58 5.33
N GLY A 87 5.56 1.40 5.57
CA GLY A 87 5.07 0.80 6.81
C GLY A 87 5.32 -0.70 6.90
N HIS A 88 4.82 -1.32 7.96
CA HIS A 88 4.88 -2.79 8.16
C HIS A 88 4.27 -3.56 6.97
N ASN A 89 3.38 -2.93 6.21
CA ASN A 89 2.74 -3.46 5.01
C ASN A 89 3.67 -3.47 3.79
N ALA A 90 4.83 -2.82 3.85
CA ALA A 90 5.80 -2.74 2.75
C ALA A 90 6.58 -4.06 2.53
N ILE A 91 6.30 -5.08 3.30
CA ILE A 91 6.84 -6.43 3.10
C ILE A 91 6.00 -7.14 2.04
N TYR A 92 6.66 -7.80 1.08
CA TYR A 92 5.97 -8.64 0.12
C TYR A 92 5.50 -9.95 0.77
N ARG A 93 4.19 -10.23 0.67
CA ARG A 93 3.59 -11.47 1.21
C ARG A 93 3.00 -12.36 0.11
N GLY A 94 2.21 -11.82 -0.79
CA GLY A 94 1.61 -12.58 -1.90
C GLY A 94 0.51 -13.55 -1.49
N LYS A 95 -0.26 -13.24 -0.45
CA LYS A 95 -1.40 -14.04 0.03
C LYS A 95 -2.61 -13.85 -0.87
N ASN A 96 -3.34 -14.92 -1.16
CA ASN A 96 -4.66 -14.84 -1.78
C ASN A 96 -5.70 -14.40 -0.76
N LEU A 97 -6.38 -13.31 -1.03
CA LEU A 97 -7.44 -12.72 -0.19
C LEU A 97 -8.85 -13.09 -0.66
N GLY A 98 -8.97 -13.98 -1.66
CA GLY A 98 -10.25 -14.44 -2.19
C GLY A 98 -10.77 -13.65 -3.38
N THR A 99 -12.09 -13.56 -3.50
CA THR A 99 -12.76 -12.96 -4.65
C THR A 99 -13.60 -11.77 -4.20
N ILE A 100 -13.47 -10.67 -4.92
CA ILE A 100 -14.28 -9.45 -4.77
C ILE A 100 -15.41 -9.46 -5.81
N THR A 101 -16.60 -9.25 -5.32
CA THR A 101 -17.82 -9.00 -6.09
C THR A 101 -18.45 -7.70 -5.59
N SER A 102 -19.39 -7.14 -6.32
CA SER A 102 -20.15 -5.97 -5.83
C SER A 102 -20.89 -6.25 -4.51
N ALA A 103 -21.24 -7.50 -4.24
CA ALA A 103 -21.97 -7.88 -3.02
C ALA A 103 -21.09 -7.93 -1.76
N ASN A 104 -19.80 -8.28 -1.87
CA ASN A 104 -18.90 -8.40 -0.73
C ASN A 104 -17.83 -7.30 -0.63
N LEU A 105 -17.80 -6.36 -1.56
CA LEU A 105 -16.81 -5.29 -1.61
C LEU A 105 -16.74 -4.50 -0.30
N SER A 106 -17.89 -4.08 0.23
CA SER A 106 -17.94 -3.30 1.48
C SER A 106 -17.32 -4.06 2.67
N THR A 107 -17.59 -5.36 2.78
CA THR A 107 -16.99 -6.23 3.79
C THR A 107 -15.48 -6.32 3.60
N PHE A 108 -15.02 -6.55 2.37
CA PHE A 108 -13.58 -6.60 2.06
C PHE A 108 -12.85 -5.31 2.44
N LEU A 109 -13.41 -4.15 2.08
CA LEU A 109 -12.83 -2.85 2.42
C LEU A 109 -12.75 -2.62 3.93
N SER A 110 -13.80 -3.03 4.66
CA SER A 110 -13.87 -2.92 6.13
C SER A 110 -12.89 -3.86 6.82
N ASP A 111 -12.88 -5.14 6.46
CA ASP A 111 -12.03 -6.16 7.09
C ASP A 111 -10.54 -5.84 6.92
N HIS A 112 -10.19 -5.26 5.79
CA HIS A 112 -8.82 -4.83 5.50
C HIS A 112 -8.53 -3.36 5.85
N GLY A 113 -9.48 -2.63 6.40
CA GLY A 113 -9.30 -1.24 6.85
C GLY A 113 -8.81 -0.31 5.75
N ILE A 114 -9.24 -0.51 4.49
CA ILE A 114 -8.74 0.26 3.35
C ILE A 114 -9.22 1.71 3.44
N THR A 115 -10.51 1.92 3.68
CA THR A 115 -11.10 3.27 3.72
C THR A 115 -10.66 4.10 4.93
N ASN A 116 -10.34 3.47 6.04
CA ASN A 116 -9.85 4.15 7.25
C ASN A 116 -8.31 4.26 7.32
N GLY A 117 -7.59 3.64 6.38
CA GLY A 117 -6.14 3.71 6.27
C GLY A 117 -5.37 2.84 7.26
N THR A 118 -6.02 1.90 7.96
CA THR A 118 -5.32 0.97 8.86
C THR A 118 -4.63 -0.17 8.12
N PHE A 119 -5.10 -0.51 6.92
CA PHE A 119 -4.60 -1.58 6.06
C PHE A 119 -4.34 -2.90 6.80
N THR A 120 -5.31 -3.32 7.60
CA THR A 120 -5.23 -4.47 8.50
C THR A 120 -5.05 -5.77 7.73
N ASP A 121 -4.04 -6.56 8.10
CA ASP A 121 -3.66 -7.84 7.43
C ASP A 121 -3.61 -7.71 5.90
N LEU A 122 -3.04 -6.62 5.41
CA LEU A 122 -2.89 -6.32 3.99
C LEU A 122 -1.45 -5.93 3.70
N TYR A 123 -0.80 -6.58 2.71
CA TYR A 123 0.62 -6.43 2.41
C TYR A 123 0.88 -6.32 0.92
N LEU A 124 2.05 -5.83 0.53
CA LEU A 124 2.44 -5.81 -0.88
C LEU A 124 2.38 -7.20 -1.50
N GLY A 125 1.89 -7.26 -2.73
CA GLY A 125 1.74 -8.49 -3.49
C GLY A 125 0.58 -9.38 -3.07
N ASP A 126 -0.12 -9.11 -1.96
CA ASP A 126 -1.39 -9.77 -1.68
C ASP A 126 -2.36 -9.54 -2.82
N TYR A 127 -3.15 -10.54 -3.14
CA TYR A 127 -3.98 -10.47 -4.33
C TYR A 127 -5.38 -11.05 -4.11
N PHE A 128 -6.28 -10.63 -4.96
CA PHE A 128 -7.68 -11.04 -4.98
C PHE A 128 -8.19 -11.07 -6.42
N VAL A 129 -9.21 -11.86 -6.68
CA VAL A 129 -9.89 -11.86 -7.98
C VAL A 129 -10.97 -10.77 -7.97
N ILE A 130 -10.98 -9.87 -8.96
CA ILE A 130 -12.13 -9.01 -9.22
C ILE A 130 -13.03 -9.71 -10.23
N GLN A 131 -14.23 -10.08 -9.78
CA GLN A 131 -15.19 -10.81 -10.61
C GLN A 131 -16.07 -9.84 -11.41
N ASP A 132 -15.49 -9.32 -12.49
CA ASP A 132 -16.14 -8.33 -13.37
C ASP A 132 -16.99 -8.94 -14.51
N GLY A 133 -17.07 -10.27 -14.55
CA GLY A 133 -17.82 -11.02 -15.56
C GLY A 133 -17.17 -11.08 -16.94
N THR A 134 -15.97 -10.50 -17.11
CA THR A 134 -15.24 -10.46 -18.39
C THR A 134 -13.82 -10.98 -18.21
N TYR A 135 -13.00 -10.29 -17.43
CA TYR A 135 -11.61 -10.65 -17.23
C TYR A 135 -11.44 -11.61 -16.06
N ASN A 136 -12.19 -11.39 -14.97
CA ASN A 136 -12.12 -12.18 -13.73
C ASN A 136 -10.67 -12.39 -13.27
N ALA A 137 -9.87 -11.32 -13.35
CA ALA A 137 -8.43 -11.39 -13.19
C ALA A 137 -8.01 -11.26 -11.73
N GLU A 138 -6.85 -11.80 -11.41
CA GLU A 138 -6.17 -11.56 -10.15
C GLU A 138 -5.51 -10.18 -10.16
N TRP A 139 -5.87 -9.36 -9.18
CA TRP A 139 -5.30 -8.04 -8.93
C TRP A 139 -4.49 -8.07 -7.65
N MET A 140 -3.29 -7.51 -7.65
CA MET A 140 -2.42 -7.47 -6.48
C MET A 140 -2.23 -6.06 -5.95
N VAL A 141 -1.99 -5.96 -4.66
CA VAL A 141 -1.62 -4.73 -3.96
C VAL A 141 -0.23 -4.31 -4.41
N ALA A 142 -0.16 -3.18 -5.10
CA ALA A 142 1.08 -2.62 -5.62
C ALA A 142 1.67 -1.54 -4.71
N GLY A 143 0.85 -0.94 -3.85
CA GLY A 143 1.26 0.08 -2.88
C GLY A 143 0.09 0.59 -2.07
N PHE A 144 0.41 1.38 -1.04
CA PHE A 144 -0.54 1.99 -0.12
C PHE A 144 -0.43 3.51 -0.23
N ASN A 145 -1.55 4.20 -0.40
CA ASN A 145 -1.62 5.67 -0.49
C ASN A 145 -0.62 6.30 -1.49
N THR A 146 -0.24 5.56 -2.55
CA THR A 146 0.81 5.97 -3.50
C THR A 146 0.47 7.24 -4.27
N HIS A 147 -0.81 7.52 -4.45
CA HIS A 147 -1.31 8.69 -5.17
C HIS A 147 -1.96 9.74 -4.25
N MET A 148 -1.73 9.62 -2.93
CA MET A 148 -2.25 10.58 -1.96
C MET A 148 -1.76 12.00 -2.26
N ASN A 149 -2.67 12.97 -2.28
CA ASN A 149 -2.41 14.37 -2.59
C ASN A 149 -1.81 14.62 -3.99
N LYS A 150 -2.07 13.72 -4.94
CA LYS A 150 -1.65 13.84 -6.35
C LYS A 150 -2.83 14.22 -7.23
N GLY A 151 -2.54 14.90 -8.34
CA GLY A 151 -3.54 15.38 -9.29
C GLY A 151 -3.56 16.91 -9.37
N SER A 152 -4.47 17.43 -10.17
CA SER A 152 -4.70 18.87 -10.37
C SER A 152 -6.08 19.27 -9.82
N SER A 153 -7.14 18.73 -10.38
CA SER A 153 -8.52 19.01 -9.95
C SER A 153 -9.15 17.82 -9.19
N ASN A 154 -8.80 16.60 -9.57
CA ASN A 154 -9.21 15.37 -8.87
C ASN A 154 -8.05 14.87 -8.00
N ILE A 155 -7.76 15.62 -6.95
CA ILE A 155 -6.72 15.25 -5.98
C ILE A 155 -7.21 14.10 -5.13
N VAL A 156 -6.44 13.03 -5.07
CA VAL A 156 -6.76 11.85 -4.26
C VAL A 156 -6.49 12.15 -2.79
N THR A 157 -7.54 12.25 -1.99
CA THR A 157 -7.46 12.49 -0.53
C THR A 157 -7.94 11.28 0.28
N ALA A 158 -8.59 10.31 -0.37
CA ALA A 158 -9.06 9.08 0.26
C ALA A 158 -7.90 8.09 0.47
N ASN A 159 -7.93 7.36 1.59
CA ASN A 159 -7.04 6.21 1.76
C ASN A 159 -7.32 5.18 0.67
N HIS A 160 -6.26 4.57 0.14
CA HIS A 160 -6.39 3.64 -0.96
C HIS A 160 -5.23 2.66 -1.07
N ILE A 161 -5.48 1.55 -1.73
CA ILE A 161 -4.45 0.69 -2.27
C ILE A 161 -4.34 0.91 -3.78
N ALA A 162 -3.10 0.97 -4.27
CA ALA A 162 -2.83 0.85 -5.70
C ALA A 162 -2.89 -0.63 -6.07
N ILE A 163 -3.66 -0.97 -7.10
CA ILE A 163 -3.82 -2.34 -7.56
C ILE A 163 -3.43 -2.48 -9.03
N ILE A 164 -2.74 -3.57 -9.35
CA ILE A 164 -2.39 -3.93 -10.72
C ILE A 164 -2.71 -5.41 -10.95
N PRO A 165 -3.02 -5.85 -12.18
CA PRO A 165 -3.15 -7.27 -12.46
C PRO A 165 -1.84 -8.01 -12.15
N ARG A 166 -1.93 -9.22 -11.58
CA ARG A 166 -0.75 -10.07 -11.33
C ARG A 166 -0.05 -10.44 -12.63
N THR A 167 -0.84 -10.77 -13.64
CA THR A 167 -0.40 -10.98 -15.02
C THR A 167 -1.04 -9.92 -15.91
N THR A 168 -0.87 -10.01 -17.21
CA THR A 168 -1.63 -9.16 -18.16
C THR A 168 -3.08 -9.62 -18.23
N LEU A 169 -4.02 -8.68 -18.35
CA LEU A 169 -5.45 -8.99 -18.51
C LEU A 169 -5.71 -9.72 -19.85
N PHE A 170 -5.10 -9.19 -20.91
CA PHE A 170 -5.15 -9.67 -22.29
C PHE A 170 -4.05 -8.95 -23.08
N ASN A 171 -3.92 -9.25 -24.36
CA ASN A 171 -3.03 -8.54 -25.28
C ASN A 171 -3.85 -7.63 -26.20
N ASP A 172 -3.38 -6.39 -26.40
CA ASP A 172 -3.93 -5.46 -27.38
C ASP A 172 -2.83 -4.48 -27.86
N LYS A 173 -3.15 -3.67 -28.84
CA LYS A 173 -2.27 -2.67 -29.45
C LYS A 173 -2.49 -1.29 -28.85
N MET A 174 -1.45 -0.45 -28.95
CA MET A 174 -1.57 0.95 -28.53
C MET A 174 -2.37 1.76 -29.57
N ASN A 175 -2.14 1.50 -30.86
CA ASN A 175 -2.85 2.12 -31.99
C ASN A 175 -3.05 1.11 -33.13
N SER A 176 -3.95 1.39 -34.08
CA SER A 176 -4.14 0.55 -35.27
C SER A 176 -2.92 0.55 -36.18
N GLU A 177 -2.20 1.67 -36.22
CA GLU A 177 -1.00 1.89 -37.01
C GLU A 177 0.22 2.07 -36.11
N HIS A 178 1.42 1.99 -36.71
CA HIS A 178 2.69 2.25 -36.02
C HIS A 178 2.93 3.76 -35.87
N VAL A 179 2.04 4.42 -35.13
CA VAL A 179 2.11 5.87 -34.89
C VAL A 179 1.80 6.18 -33.42
N THR A 180 2.36 7.26 -32.93
CA THR A 180 2.14 7.79 -31.58
C THR A 180 1.48 9.17 -31.60
N THR A 181 0.92 9.57 -32.74
CA THR A 181 0.24 10.85 -32.93
C THR A 181 -0.85 11.05 -31.86
N GLY A 182 -0.85 12.22 -31.23
CA GLY A 182 -1.75 12.52 -30.11
C GLY A 182 -1.29 11.97 -28.75
N GLY A 183 -0.09 11.41 -28.70
CA GLY A 183 0.48 10.82 -27.48
C GLY A 183 -0.33 9.65 -26.95
N TYR A 184 -0.21 9.37 -25.66
CA TYR A 184 -1.02 8.33 -25.02
C TYR A 184 -2.49 8.72 -24.95
N LYS A 185 -2.80 9.99 -24.68
CA LYS A 185 -4.17 10.48 -24.59
C LYS A 185 -4.97 10.23 -25.88
N GLY A 186 -4.34 10.41 -27.04
CA GLY A 186 -4.98 10.18 -28.35
C GLY A 186 -4.98 8.72 -28.81
N SER A 187 -4.35 7.80 -28.08
CA SER A 187 -4.21 6.40 -28.49
C SER A 187 -5.52 5.61 -28.41
N TYR A 188 -5.63 4.58 -29.24
CA TYR A 188 -6.69 3.57 -29.16
C TYR A 188 -6.68 2.87 -27.79
N MET A 189 -5.51 2.63 -27.21
CA MET A 189 -5.37 2.04 -25.89
C MET A 189 -6.09 2.87 -24.83
N HIS A 190 -5.86 4.17 -24.77
CA HIS A 190 -6.51 5.04 -23.80
C HIS A 190 -8.02 5.19 -24.09
N THR A 191 -8.36 5.57 -25.33
CA THR A 191 -9.74 5.99 -25.66
C THR A 191 -10.74 4.84 -25.72
N THR A 192 -10.27 3.63 -25.99
CA THR A 192 -11.15 2.46 -26.20
C THR A 192 -10.86 1.34 -25.19
N VAL A 193 -9.59 0.90 -25.11
CA VAL A 193 -9.23 -0.26 -24.29
C VAL A 193 -9.37 0.06 -22.81
N MET A 194 -8.75 1.15 -22.34
CA MET A 194 -8.82 1.54 -20.93
C MET A 194 -10.22 1.98 -20.52
N ALA A 195 -10.97 2.62 -21.40
CA ALA A 195 -12.39 2.96 -21.17
C ALA A 195 -13.22 1.69 -20.93
N THR A 196 -12.97 0.63 -21.70
CA THR A 196 -13.66 -0.66 -21.54
C THR A 196 -13.26 -1.34 -20.23
N VAL A 197 -11.96 -1.41 -19.90
CA VAL A 197 -11.48 -1.98 -18.63
C VAL A 197 -12.06 -1.21 -17.44
N THR A 198 -12.05 0.11 -17.50
CA THR A 198 -12.63 0.98 -16.45
C THR A 198 -14.10 0.69 -16.25
N THR A 199 -14.88 0.53 -17.33
CA THR A 199 -16.30 0.21 -17.25
C THR A 199 -16.55 -1.12 -16.53
N LYS A 200 -15.75 -2.15 -16.83
CA LYS A 200 -15.85 -3.47 -16.18
C LYS A 200 -15.51 -3.41 -14.70
N LEU A 201 -14.42 -2.77 -14.36
CA LEU A 201 -14.02 -2.58 -12.94
C LEU A 201 -15.07 -1.76 -12.18
N ASN A 202 -15.60 -0.71 -12.80
CA ASN A 202 -16.62 0.14 -12.17
C ASN A 202 -17.92 -0.63 -11.88
N GLY A 203 -18.24 -1.65 -12.67
CA GLY A 203 -19.40 -2.53 -12.41
C GLY A 203 -19.29 -3.31 -11.11
N VAL A 204 -18.07 -3.57 -10.62
CA VAL A 204 -17.82 -4.27 -9.34
C VAL A 204 -17.47 -3.29 -8.22
N LEU A 205 -16.57 -2.35 -8.49
CA LEU A 205 -15.95 -1.50 -7.46
C LEU A 205 -16.74 -0.20 -7.23
N GLY A 206 -17.58 0.23 -8.18
CA GLY A 206 -18.42 1.42 -8.06
C GLY A 206 -17.61 2.68 -7.71
N THR A 207 -18.05 3.39 -6.68
CA THR A 207 -17.39 4.61 -6.18
C THR A 207 -16.04 4.33 -5.50
N HIS A 208 -15.76 3.10 -5.11
CA HIS A 208 -14.50 2.68 -4.52
C HIS A 208 -13.37 2.51 -5.55
N LEU A 209 -13.70 2.48 -6.85
CA LEU A 209 -12.73 2.71 -7.91
C LEU A 209 -12.49 4.23 -8.00
N LEU A 210 -11.43 4.71 -7.36
CA LEU A 210 -11.21 6.14 -7.20
C LEU A 210 -10.93 6.84 -8.53
N THR A 211 -11.46 8.05 -8.67
CA THR A 211 -11.08 8.96 -9.76
C THR A 211 -9.81 9.70 -9.32
N ARG A 212 -8.87 9.83 -10.24
CA ARG A 212 -7.64 10.64 -10.09
C ARG A 212 -7.35 11.38 -11.38
N ASP A 213 -6.59 12.43 -11.30
CA ASP A 213 -6.00 13.04 -12.49
C ASP A 213 -4.72 12.30 -12.84
N ALA A 214 -4.64 11.79 -14.07
CA ALA A 214 -3.42 11.29 -14.65
C ALA A 214 -2.84 12.32 -15.63
N LEU A 215 -1.54 12.56 -15.56
CA LEU A 215 -0.86 13.42 -16.52
C LEU A 215 -0.53 12.60 -17.77
N LEU A 216 -1.24 12.87 -18.87
CA LEU A 216 -1.13 12.12 -20.11
C LEU A 216 -0.49 12.96 -21.21
N SER A 217 0.45 12.36 -21.96
CA SER A 217 0.99 12.99 -23.16
C SER A 217 -0.10 13.13 -24.23
N ASN A 218 -0.19 14.30 -24.84
CA ASN A 218 -1.16 14.62 -25.89
C ASN A 218 -0.52 15.08 -27.21
N THR A 219 0.79 15.31 -27.21
CA THR A 219 1.54 15.71 -28.41
C THR A 219 2.89 15.00 -28.43
N VAL A 220 3.33 14.63 -29.63
CA VAL A 220 4.60 13.94 -29.87
C VAL A 220 5.40 14.73 -30.89
N ASP A 221 6.66 15.06 -30.57
CA ASP A 221 7.60 15.64 -31.48
C ASP A 221 8.20 14.55 -32.37
N THR A 222 7.91 14.60 -33.65
CA THR A 222 8.41 13.64 -34.65
C THR A 222 9.64 14.14 -35.40
N THR A 223 10.03 15.40 -35.23
CA THR A 223 11.05 16.05 -36.07
C THR A 223 12.48 15.65 -35.73
N ASN A 224 12.77 15.48 -34.44
CA ASN A 224 14.12 15.19 -33.95
C ASN A 224 14.27 13.81 -33.31
N LYS A 225 13.22 12.99 -33.35
CA LYS A 225 13.16 11.68 -32.72
C LYS A 225 13.09 10.59 -33.78
N SER A 226 14.12 10.52 -34.61
CA SER A 226 14.25 9.49 -35.66
C SER A 226 14.69 8.16 -35.03
N SER A 227 14.73 7.10 -35.83
CA SER A 227 15.17 5.75 -35.44
C SER A 227 16.65 5.64 -35.06
N ALA A 228 17.39 6.74 -34.96
CA ALA A 228 18.77 6.73 -34.49
C ALA A 228 18.82 6.38 -32.98
N TYR A 229 19.73 5.49 -32.60
CA TYR A 229 19.89 5.00 -31.24
C TYR A 229 20.01 6.11 -30.18
N THR A 230 20.64 7.25 -30.54
CA THR A 230 20.76 8.43 -29.68
C THR A 230 19.45 9.20 -29.45
N ALA A 231 18.39 8.87 -30.17
CA ALA A 231 17.09 9.55 -30.09
C ALA A 231 16.05 8.84 -29.20
N TRP A 232 16.44 7.77 -28.54
CA TRP A 232 15.56 7.02 -27.59
C TRP A 232 15.48 7.74 -26.23
N THR A 233 15.05 8.98 -26.24
CA THR A 233 14.98 9.85 -25.04
C THR A 233 13.58 10.42 -24.82
N GLY A 234 12.56 9.74 -25.38
CA GLY A 234 11.18 10.17 -25.31
C GLY A 234 10.82 11.28 -26.31
N ALA A 235 9.69 11.12 -26.95
CA ALA A 235 9.20 12.03 -27.97
C ALA A 235 7.98 12.86 -27.52
N SER A 236 7.43 12.62 -26.34
CA SER A 236 6.35 13.44 -25.80
C SER A 236 6.79 14.89 -25.65
N SER A 237 5.98 15.84 -26.13
CA SER A 237 6.29 17.27 -26.14
C SER A 237 5.23 18.14 -25.48
N ASN A 238 4.05 17.60 -25.20
CA ASN A 238 3.02 18.26 -24.41
C ASN A 238 2.16 17.26 -23.64
N TRP A 239 1.59 17.69 -22.51
CA TRP A 239 0.82 16.88 -21.59
C TRP A 239 -0.39 17.64 -21.06
N GLU A 240 -1.39 16.91 -20.58
CA GLU A 240 -2.52 17.47 -19.86
C GLU A 240 -3.03 16.54 -18.77
N TRP A 241 -3.67 17.13 -17.78
CA TRP A 241 -4.35 16.38 -16.73
C TRP A 241 -5.67 15.83 -17.24
N VAL A 242 -5.87 14.53 -17.08
CA VAL A 242 -7.08 13.81 -17.51
C VAL A 242 -7.65 13.05 -16.31
N ALA A 243 -8.92 13.32 -15.99
CA ALA A 243 -9.63 12.57 -14.96
C ALA A 243 -9.85 11.12 -15.43
N THR A 244 -9.33 10.17 -14.66
CA THR A 244 -9.39 8.75 -15.00
C THR A 244 -9.48 7.89 -13.75
N ARG A 245 -9.83 6.61 -13.91
CA ARG A 245 -9.91 5.63 -12.83
C ARG A 245 -8.96 4.44 -13.02
N CYS A 246 -8.61 4.14 -14.28
CA CYS A 246 -7.74 3.01 -14.61
C CYS A 246 -6.92 3.34 -15.86
N GLU A 247 -5.59 3.30 -15.75
CA GLU A 247 -4.67 3.63 -16.85
C GLU A 247 -3.45 2.72 -16.84
N LEU A 248 -2.78 2.61 -17.98
CA LEU A 248 -1.48 1.95 -18.02
C LEU A 248 -0.48 2.70 -17.12
N MET A 249 0.48 1.97 -16.58
CA MET A 249 1.58 2.52 -15.78
C MET A 249 2.56 3.31 -16.65
N THR A 250 3.31 4.23 -16.03
CA THR A 250 4.48 4.89 -16.63
C THR A 250 5.75 4.07 -16.39
N GLU A 251 6.84 4.41 -17.08
CA GLU A 251 8.17 3.86 -16.76
C GLU A 251 8.59 4.20 -15.32
N THR A 252 8.28 5.41 -14.85
CA THR A 252 8.62 5.82 -13.50
C THR A 252 7.89 4.99 -12.44
N GLU A 253 6.61 4.67 -12.66
CA GLU A 253 5.85 3.80 -11.75
C GLU A 253 6.40 2.37 -11.70
N VAL A 254 7.03 1.89 -12.76
CA VAL A 254 7.62 0.54 -12.82
C VAL A 254 9.10 0.54 -12.40
N TYR A 255 9.90 1.47 -12.91
CA TYR A 255 11.36 1.44 -12.76
C TYR A 255 11.91 2.48 -11.79
N GLY A 256 11.13 3.50 -11.45
CA GLY A 256 11.54 4.61 -10.58
C GLY A 256 12.17 5.79 -11.33
N ALA A 257 12.35 5.67 -12.63
CA ALA A 257 12.90 6.72 -13.50
C ALA A 257 12.43 6.54 -14.95
N PRO A 258 12.41 7.59 -15.77
CA PRO A 258 12.32 7.49 -17.21
C PRO A 258 13.57 6.80 -17.76
N ILE A 259 13.40 5.85 -18.68
CA ILE A 259 14.49 5.14 -19.36
C ILE A 259 14.47 5.48 -20.85
N PHE A 260 13.35 5.21 -21.51
CA PHE A 260 13.10 5.52 -22.92
C PHE A 260 12.04 6.61 -23.11
N SER A 261 11.32 6.97 -22.06
CA SER A 261 10.35 8.06 -22.07
C SER A 261 11.00 9.42 -21.87
N SER A 262 10.22 10.48 -22.11
CA SER A 262 10.65 11.85 -21.86
C SER A 262 10.96 12.05 -20.36
N SER A 263 12.09 12.71 -20.08
CA SER A 263 12.48 13.10 -18.72
C SER A 263 11.64 14.25 -18.16
N ALA A 264 10.79 14.90 -18.96
CA ALA A 264 9.95 16.00 -18.51
C ALA A 264 8.75 15.50 -17.70
N TYR A 265 7.62 15.20 -18.34
CA TYR A 265 6.36 14.89 -17.65
C TYR A 265 5.84 13.47 -17.90
N ASP A 266 6.55 12.64 -18.67
CA ASP A 266 6.21 11.21 -18.81
C ASP A 266 6.45 10.39 -17.52
N GLN A 267 6.86 11.08 -16.45
CA GLN A 267 6.96 10.53 -15.09
C GLN A 267 5.59 10.23 -14.48
N GLY A 268 4.52 10.84 -15.03
CA GLY A 268 3.18 10.74 -14.47
C GLY A 268 2.97 11.61 -13.23
N GLU A 269 1.85 11.45 -12.59
CA GLU A 269 1.39 12.27 -11.48
C GLU A 269 2.10 11.99 -10.14
N GLY A 270 2.78 10.87 -10.01
CA GLY A 270 3.35 10.41 -8.74
C GLY A 270 4.86 10.53 -8.61
N CYS A 271 5.59 10.56 -9.70
CA CYS A 271 7.06 10.51 -9.73
C CYS A 271 7.66 9.44 -8.79
N MET A 272 6.93 8.34 -8.57
CA MET A 272 7.27 7.33 -7.60
C MET A 272 7.17 5.94 -8.23
N LYS A 273 8.18 5.13 -7.98
CA LYS A 273 8.11 3.71 -8.26
C LYS A 273 7.06 3.05 -7.34
N LEU A 274 6.16 2.26 -7.91
CA LEU A 274 5.23 1.50 -7.11
C LEU A 274 5.99 0.53 -6.20
N PRO A 275 5.70 0.50 -4.90
CA PRO A 275 6.46 -0.28 -3.91
C PRO A 275 6.63 -1.76 -4.26
N VAL A 276 5.63 -2.38 -4.89
CA VAL A 276 5.70 -3.80 -5.31
C VAL A 276 6.86 -4.06 -6.28
N PHE A 277 7.25 -3.08 -7.10
CA PHE A 277 8.34 -3.22 -8.05
C PHE A 277 9.74 -3.04 -7.43
N ASN A 278 9.85 -2.77 -6.14
CA ASN A 278 11.10 -2.91 -5.40
C ASN A 278 11.51 -4.38 -5.28
N PHE A 279 10.57 -5.28 -5.47
CA PHE A 279 10.80 -6.72 -5.60
C PHE A 279 10.87 -7.04 -7.09
N ILE A 280 12.06 -7.12 -7.65
CA ILE A 280 12.34 -7.19 -9.10
C ILE A 280 11.53 -8.27 -9.84
N ASN A 281 11.27 -9.39 -9.16
CA ASN A 281 10.49 -10.50 -9.72
C ASN A 281 9.05 -10.12 -10.12
N HIS A 282 8.53 -8.98 -9.63
CA HIS A 282 7.14 -8.57 -9.91
C HIS A 282 6.99 -7.84 -11.23
N VAL A 283 8.03 -7.21 -11.75
CA VAL A 283 8.05 -6.75 -13.14
C VAL A 283 7.99 -7.98 -14.07
N GLN A 284 8.77 -9.01 -13.75
CA GLN A 284 8.87 -10.24 -14.52
C GLN A 284 7.71 -11.22 -14.26
N PHE A 285 6.88 -10.99 -13.24
CA PHE A 285 5.86 -11.95 -12.79
C PHE A 285 4.92 -12.35 -13.92
N ALA A 286 4.59 -11.41 -14.78
CA ALA A 286 3.75 -11.67 -15.94
C ALA A 286 4.44 -12.56 -17.00
N ARG A 287 5.77 -12.67 -16.98
CA ARG A 287 6.61 -13.32 -18.02
C ARG A 287 6.16 -13.01 -19.44
N ALA A 288 5.59 -11.82 -19.62
CA ALA A 288 5.06 -11.32 -20.87
C ALA A 288 5.43 -9.85 -21.00
N ASN A 289 5.56 -9.42 -22.24
CA ASN A 289 5.70 -8.00 -22.54
C ASN A 289 4.38 -7.29 -22.21
N PHE A 290 4.44 -6.12 -21.56
CA PHE A 290 3.25 -5.31 -21.32
C PHE A 290 3.50 -3.83 -21.58
N TRP A 291 2.47 -3.16 -22.09
CA TRP A 291 2.54 -1.75 -22.46
C TRP A 291 2.65 -0.83 -21.23
N LEU A 292 3.42 0.25 -21.43
CA LEU A 292 3.44 1.41 -20.57
C LEU A 292 2.90 2.62 -21.36
N ARG A 293 2.35 3.62 -20.65
CA ARG A 293 1.71 4.78 -21.31
C ARG A 293 2.69 5.83 -21.82
N SER A 294 3.96 5.71 -21.48
CA SER A 294 5.00 6.65 -21.91
C SER A 294 5.38 6.45 -23.38
N VAL A 295 5.72 7.53 -24.07
CA VAL A 295 6.09 7.52 -25.50
C VAL A 295 7.60 7.54 -25.65
N THR A 296 8.13 6.63 -26.48
CA THR A 296 9.55 6.56 -26.79
C THR A 296 9.90 7.39 -28.04
N LEU A 297 9.26 7.08 -29.15
CA LEU A 297 9.51 7.70 -30.49
C LEU A 297 8.19 7.95 -31.21
N SER A 298 8.28 8.48 -32.41
CA SER A 298 7.12 8.77 -33.29
C SER A 298 6.28 7.56 -33.65
N THR A 299 6.81 6.34 -33.46
CA THR A 299 6.11 5.06 -33.72
C THR A 299 6.05 4.14 -32.50
N LEU A 300 6.85 4.42 -31.43
CA LEU A 300 7.10 3.51 -30.32
C LEU A 300 6.51 4.04 -29.02
N PHE A 301 5.78 3.18 -28.31
CA PHE A 301 5.49 3.36 -26.88
C PHE A 301 6.46 2.55 -26.02
N CYS A 302 6.65 2.98 -24.79
CA CYS A 302 7.42 2.23 -23.80
C CYS A 302 6.73 0.92 -23.45
N LEU A 303 7.53 -0.07 -23.09
CA LEU A 303 7.10 -1.42 -22.80
C LEU A 303 8.02 -2.02 -21.73
N ALA A 304 7.46 -2.76 -20.79
CA ALA A 304 8.22 -3.65 -19.93
C ALA A 304 8.25 -5.05 -20.57
N ASN A 305 9.46 -5.58 -20.81
CA ASN A 305 9.58 -6.89 -21.42
C ASN A 305 9.44 -8.05 -20.42
N GLY A 306 9.23 -9.27 -20.91
CA GLY A 306 9.01 -10.46 -20.10
C GLY A 306 10.19 -10.87 -19.21
N SER A 307 11.39 -10.27 -19.39
CA SER A 307 12.55 -10.42 -18.52
C SER A 307 12.70 -9.29 -17.50
N GLY A 308 11.75 -8.33 -17.50
CA GLY A 308 11.70 -7.21 -16.56
C GLY A 308 12.46 -5.96 -17.00
N GLY A 309 13.10 -5.96 -18.17
CA GLY A 309 13.80 -4.80 -18.72
C GLY A 309 12.85 -3.82 -19.40
N ALA A 310 13.22 -2.52 -19.43
CA ALA A 310 12.53 -1.52 -20.23
C ALA A 310 12.82 -1.73 -21.71
N ASN A 311 11.85 -1.38 -22.56
CA ASN A 311 11.97 -1.42 -24.01
C ASN A 311 10.99 -0.43 -24.65
N GLY A 312 11.10 -0.22 -25.96
CA GLY A 312 10.13 0.48 -26.80
C GLY A 312 9.70 -0.40 -27.97
N TYR A 313 8.42 -0.35 -28.29
CA TYR A 313 7.87 -1.14 -29.40
C TYR A 313 6.85 -0.34 -30.21
N ASP A 314 6.71 -0.70 -31.49
CA ASP A 314 5.76 -0.09 -32.42
C ASP A 314 4.32 -0.23 -31.93
N ALA A 315 3.59 0.86 -31.98
CA ALA A 315 2.24 1.01 -31.43
C ALA A 315 1.22 0.01 -31.99
N GLY A 316 1.42 -0.51 -33.19
CA GLY A 316 0.52 -1.45 -33.86
C GLY A 316 0.70 -2.92 -33.43
N TYR A 317 1.73 -3.27 -32.66
CA TYR A 317 1.88 -4.62 -32.14
C TYR A 317 0.96 -4.87 -30.95
N SER A 318 0.60 -6.14 -30.74
CA SER A 318 -0.25 -6.57 -29.65
C SER A 318 0.60 -7.12 -28.49
N TYR A 319 0.59 -6.41 -27.35
CA TYR A 319 1.25 -6.82 -26.13
C TYR A 319 0.32 -6.68 -24.93
N GLY A 320 0.76 -7.14 -23.78
CA GLY A 320 -0.03 -7.25 -22.56
C GLY A 320 -0.56 -5.90 -22.08
N VAL A 321 -1.81 -5.90 -21.66
CA VAL A 321 -2.49 -4.80 -20.99
C VAL A 321 -2.43 -5.06 -19.49
N ARG A 322 -1.69 -4.21 -18.76
CA ARG A 322 -1.47 -4.32 -17.31
C ARG A 322 -1.65 -2.95 -16.65
N PRO A 323 -2.90 -2.54 -16.42
CA PRO A 323 -3.18 -1.21 -15.90
C PRO A 323 -3.00 -1.08 -14.40
N LEU A 324 -3.02 0.17 -13.93
CA LEU A 324 -3.05 0.61 -12.54
C LEU A 324 -4.42 1.21 -12.23
N ALA A 325 -5.01 0.83 -11.11
CA ALA A 325 -6.21 1.42 -10.54
C ALA A 325 -6.03 1.68 -9.04
N LEU A 326 -6.87 2.55 -8.46
CA LEU A 326 -6.88 2.85 -7.04
C LEU A 326 -8.19 2.37 -6.43
N LEU A 327 -8.11 1.56 -5.37
CA LEU A 327 -9.25 1.04 -4.60
C LEU A 327 -9.25 1.68 -3.21
N GLY A 328 -10.32 2.45 -2.87
CA GLY A 328 -10.41 3.17 -1.61
C GLY A 328 -11.82 3.41 -1.10
#